data_c2081c46b9ac1ffe7c06552a319e91d1
#
_entry.id   c2081c46b9ac1ffe7c06552a319e91d1
#
_cell.length_a   1.000
_cell.length_b   1.000
_cell.length_c   1.000
_cell.angle_alpha   90.00
_cell.angle_beta   90.00
_cell.angle_gamma   90.00
#
_symmetry.space_group_name_H-M   'P 1'
#
loop_
_entity.id
_entity.type
_entity.pdbx_description
1 polymer ?
#
loop_
_entity_poly.entity_id
_entity_poly.type
_entity_poly.pdbx_seq_one_letter_code
_entity_poly.pdbx_strand_id
1 'polypeptide(L)'
;MSEQKPSVGRIVQYTLTEDDAKQINRRRTTGKAIAARIQNNGQIATDGAVIGEQWPIGAQAHIGNQASAGDVVPLLIVRVWPDEYGPGQPGVNGQAFLDGNDSIWITSAGESREKATAPGKWNWPPRN
;
A
#
# COMPACT_ATOMS: atom_id res chain seq x y z
N MET A 1 13.77 -25.26 -16.28
CA MET A 1 12.87 -24.10 -16.32
C MET A 1 13.53 -22.95 -15.61
N SER A 2 13.61 -21.84 -16.25
CA SER A 2 14.25 -20.68 -15.64
C SER A 2 13.33 -20.02 -14.62
N GLU A 3 13.91 -19.62 -13.52
CA GLU A 3 13.21 -18.83 -12.54
C GLU A 3 13.07 -17.40 -13.03
N GLN A 4 11.94 -16.81 -12.75
CA GLN A 4 11.76 -15.39 -13.00
C GLN A 4 12.56 -14.62 -11.96
N LYS A 5 13.22 -13.57 -12.41
CA LYS A 5 13.92 -12.66 -11.52
C LYS A 5 13.17 -11.34 -11.45
N PRO A 6 13.05 -10.76 -10.27
CA PRO A 6 12.42 -9.46 -10.16
C PRO A 6 13.27 -8.41 -10.86
N SER A 7 12.60 -7.45 -11.48
CA SER A 7 13.26 -6.32 -12.11
C SER A 7 12.39 -5.09 -12.00
N VAL A 8 13.01 -3.94 -12.16
CA VAL A 8 12.30 -2.66 -12.09
C VAL A 8 11.20 -2.63 -13.15
N GLY A 9 10.02 -2.23 -12.74
CA GLY A 9 8.86 -2.15 -13.63
C GLY A 9 7.97 -3.37 -13.62
N ARG A 10 8.40 -4.48 -13.01
CA ARG A 10 7.56 -5.67 -12.91
C ARG A 10 6.56 -5.51 -11.77
N ILE A 11 5.42 -6.14 -11.94
CA ILE A 11 4.38 -6.16 -10.92
C ILE A 11 4.31 -7.55 -10.30
N VAL A 12 4.45 -7.59 -8.98
CA VAL A 12 4.34 -8.82 -8.21
C VAL A 12 3.24 -8.66 -7.19
N GLN A 13 2.95 -9.71 -6.43
CA GLN A 13 1.97 -9.65 -5.34
C GLN A 13 2.70 -9.46 -4.03
N TYR A 14 2.16 -8.58 -3.18
CA TYR A 14 2.68 -8.33 -1.85
C TYR A 14 1.59 -8.59 -0.84
N THR A 15 1.93 -9.24 0.26
CA THR A 15 0.99 -9.53 1.32
C THR A 15 1.16 -8.56 2.47
N LEU A 16 0.10 -7.86 2.83
CA LEU A 16 0.13 -6.82 3.85
C LEU A 16 0.44 -7.43 5.22
N THR A 17 1.30 -6.72 5.96
CA THR A 17 1.54 -7.02 7.37
C THR A 17 0.46 -6.36 8.21
N GLU A 18 0.44 -6.71 9.49
CA GLU A 18 -0.46 -6.05 10.44
C GLU A 18 -0.16 -4.56 10.52
N ASP A 19 1.11 -4.19 10.52
CA ASP A 19 1.51 -2.78 10.55
C ASP A 19 1.07 -2.04 9.30
N ASP A 20 1.22 -2.67 8.13
CA ASP A 20 0.74 -2.09 6.87
C ASP A 20 -0.75 -1.80 6.96
N ALA A 21 -1.52 -2.78 7.42
CA ALA A 21 -2.97 -2.63 7.53
C ALA A 21 -3.35 -1.51 8.48
N LYS A 22 -2.65 -1.41 9.61
CA LYS A 22 -2.90 -0.33 10.57
C LYS A 22 -2.65 1.04 9.96
N GLN A 23 -1.55 1.20 9.24
CA GLN A 23 -1.25 2.46 8.57
C GLN A 23 -2.32 2.83 7.54
N ILE A 24 -2.72 1.86 6.74
CA ILE A 24 -3.72 2.08 5.70
C ILE A 24 -5.04 2.51 6.33
N ASN A 25 -5.49 1.77 7.34
CA ASN A 25 -6.78 2.04 7.98
C ASN A 25 -6.78 3.37 8.72
N ARG A 26 -5.64 3.74 9.29
CA ARG A 26 -5.52 5.05 9.94
C ARG A 26 -5.74 6.18 8.95
N ARG A 27 -5.15 6.09 7.77
CA ARG A 27 -5.33 7.09 6.72
C ARG A 27 -6.79 7.20 6.31
N ARG A 28 -7.46 6.06 6.17
CA ARG A 28 -8.86 6.03 5.75
C ARG A 28 -9.80 6.55 6.81
N THR A 29 -9.53 6.23 8.06
CA THR A 29 -10.32 6.75 9.16
C THR A 29 -10.24 8.27 9.20
N THR A 30 -9.04 8.82 9.05
CA THR A 30 -8.85 10.26 9.03
C THR A 30 -9.58 10.89 7.85
N GLY A 31 -9.42 10.31 6.66
CA GLY A 31 -10.08 10.80 5.46
C GLY A 31 -11.59 10.76 5.57
N LYS A 32 -12.14 9.68 6.13
CA LYS A 32 -13.58 9.55 6.34
C LYS A 32 -14.10 10.59 7.33
N ALA A 33 -13.36 10.81 8.41
CA ALA A 33 -13.76 11.80 9.40
C ALA A 33 -13.81 13.20 8.80
N ILE A 34 -12.81 13.55 8.00
CA ILE A 34 -12.79 14.83 7.33
C ILE A 34 -13.94 14.94 6.34
N ALA A 35 -14.14 13.92 5.51
CA ALA A 35 -15.20 13.92 4.51
C ALA A 35 -16.59 14.01 5.16
N ALA A 36 -16.78 13.28 6.25
CA ALA A 36 -18.06 13.30 6.97
C ALA A 36 -18.36 14.70 7.54
N ARG A 37 -17.33 15.35 8.06
CA ARG A 37 -17.50 16.71 8.59
C ARG A 37 -17.89 17.68 7.46
N ILE A 38 -17.27 17.53 6.32
CA ILE A 38 -17.58 18.37 5.17
C ILE A 38 -19.01 18.12 4.68
N GLN A 39 -19.42 16.86 4.61
CA GLN A 39 -20.76 16.50 4.14
C GLN A 39 -21.86 16.85 5.13
N ASN A 40 -21.65 16.46 6.39
CA ASN A 40 -22.72 16.57 7.41
C ASN A 40 -22.84 17.96 7.96
N ASN A 41 -21.82 18.74 7.82
CA ASN A 41 -21.82 20.08 8.37
C ASN A 41 -21.64 21.08 7.22
N GLY A 42 -22.74 21.42 6.60
CA GLY A 42 -22.75 22.43 5.55
C GLY A 42 -22.11 23.73 5.99
N GLN A 43 -22.00 23.95 7.30
CA GLN A 43 -21.34 25.11 7.85
C GLN A 43 -19.84 25.12 7.55
N ILE A 44 -19.26 23.98 7.20
CA ILE A 44 -17.86 23.96 6.82
C ILE A 44 -17.62 24.89 5.65
N ALA A 45 -18.55 24.94 4.72
CA ALA A 45 -18.45 25.85 3.59
C ALA A 45 -18.49 27.31 4.03
N THR A 46 -19.20 27.58 5.12
CA THR A 46 -19.30 28.93 5.68
C THR A 46 -18.31 29.17 6.81
N ASP A 47 -17.81 28.09 7.38
CA ASP A 47 -16.77 28.14 8.41
C ASP A 47 -15.44 27.82 7.76
N GLY A 48 -14.85 28.82 7.14
CA GLY A 48 -13.61 28.64 6.41
C GLY A 48 -12.47 28.09 7.23
N ALA A 49 -12.47 28.35 8.54
CA ALA A 49 -11.43 27.83 9.41
C ALA A 49 -11.46 26.31 9.45
N VAL A 50 -12.66 25.73 9.48
CA VAL A 50 -12.78 24.28 9.50
C VAL A 50 -12.22 23.69 8.23
N ILE A 51 -12.55 24.27 7.08
CA ILE A 51 -12.04 23.78 5.80
C ILE A 51 -10.55 23.93 5.74
N GLY A 52 -10.02 25.07 6.12
CA GLY A 52 -8.58 25.34 6.08
C GLY A 52 -7.80 24.43 6.99
N GLU A 53 -8.37 24.08 8.14
CA GLU A 53 -7.73 23.18 9.08
C GLU A 53 -7.82 21.71 8.66
N GLN A 54 -8.94 21.32 8.06
CA GLN A 54 -9.18 19.92 7.71
C GLN A 54 -8.48 19.49 6.45
N TRP A 55 -8.34 20.39 5.50
CA TRP A 55 -7.74 20.08 4.20
C TRP A 55 -6.62 21.06 3.87
N PRO A 56 -5.41 20.81 4.42
CA PRO A 56 -4.26 21.65 4.03
C PRO A 56 -4.08 21.60 2.51
N ILE A 57 -3.52 22.67 1.96
CA ILE A 57 -3.24 22.73 0.53
C ILE A 57 -2.38 21.52 0.14
N GLY A 58 -2.83 20.79 -0.87
CA GLY A 58 -2.13 19.61 -1.33
C GLY A 58 -2.53 18.33 -0.61
N ALA A 59 -3.37 18.41 0.42
CA ALA A 59 -3.82 17.22 1.11
C ALA A 59 -4.78 16.41 0.23
N GLN A 60 -4.69 15.09 0.33
CA GLN A 60 -5.55 14.18 -0.41
C GLN A 60 -6.25 13.23 0.54
N ALA A 61 -7.55 13.06 0.35
CA ALA A 61 -8.29 12.07 1.12
C ALA A 61 -7.91 10.67 0.66
N HIS A 62 -7.65 9.79 1.61
CA HIS A 62 -7.39 8.38 1.33
C HIS A 62 -8.70 7.61 1.43
N ILE A 63 -9.22 7.21 0.28
CA ILE A 63 -10.52 6.55 0.17
C ILE A 63 -10.33 5.13 -0.33
N GLY A 64 -10.98 4.18 0.31
CA GLY A 64 -10.93 2.78 -0.07
C GLY A 64 -11.45 1.89 1.02
N ASN A 65 -11.39 0.60 0.77
CA ASN A 65 -11.81 -0.40 1.75
C ASN A 65 -10.77 -0.55 2.85
N GLN A 66 -11.21 -1.01 4.01
CA GLN A 66 -10.28 -1.31 5.08
C GLN A 66 -9.37 -2.46 4.68
N ALA A 67 -8.14 -2.41 5.16
CA ALA A 67 -7.15 -3.43 4.89
C ALA A 67 -6.99 -4.34 6.10
N SER A 68 -6.59 -5.58 5.83
CA SER A 68 -6.30 -6.56 6.87
C SER A 68 -4.97 -7.21 6.59
N ALA A 69 -4.28 -7.61 7.64
CA ALA A 69 -3.07 -8.42 7.49
C ALA A 69 -3.41 -9.67 6.68
N GLY A 70 -2.57 -10.01 5.72
CA GLY A 70 -2.81 -11.13 4.83
C GLY A 70 -3.45 -10.76 3.52
N ASP A 71 -3.96 -9.53 3.38
CA ASP A 71 -4.47 -9.07 2.09
C ASP A 71 -3.33 -9.00 1.07
N VAL A 72 -3.62 -9.41 -0.15
CA VAL A 72 -2.64 -9.41 -1.25
C VAL A 72 -2.94 -8.26 -2.19
N VAL A 73 -1.92 -7.48 -2.48
CA VAL A 73 -2.05 -6.30 -3.35
C VAL A 73 -0.94 -6.31 -4.40
N PRO A 74 -1.14 -5.62 -5.53
CA PRO A 74 -0.08 -5.48 -6.53
C PRO A 74 1.05 -4.61 -5.98
N LEU A 75 2.29 -4.99 -6.28
CA LEU A 75 3.48 -4.22 -5.93
C LEU A 75 4.26 -3.94 -7.20
N LEU A 76 4.41 -2.68 -7.54
CA LEU A 76 5.23 -2.26 -8.67
C LEU A 76 6.67 -2.09 -8.19
N ILE A 77 7.57 -2.89 -8.72
CA ILE A 77 8.97 -2.90 -8.30
C ILE A 77 9.67 -1.65 -8.83
N VAL A 78 10.29 -0.90 -7.93
CA VAL A 78 11.05 0.30 -8.26
C VAL A 78 12.55 0.06 -8.10
N ARG A 79 12.94 -0.84 -7.23
CA ARG A 79 14.35 -1.15 -7.02
C ARG A 79 14.50 -2.60 -6.59
N VAL A 80 15.59 -3.23 -7.04
CA VAL A 80 15.92 -4.59 -6.66
C VAL A 80 17.28 -4.60 -5.95
N TRP A 81 17.30 -5.28 -4.81
CA TRP A 81 18.54 -5.55 -4.07
C TRP A 81 18.87 -7.02 -4.29
N PRO A 82 19.79 -7.38 -5.23
CA PRO A 82 19.87 -8.75 -5.74
C PRO A 82 20.14 -9.84 -4.72
N ASP A 83 20.91 -9.54 -3.70
CA ASP A 83 21.29 -10.56 -2.72
C ASP A 83 21.01 -10.11 -1.30
N GLU A 84 19.96 -9.34 -1.10
CA GLU A 84 19.67 -8.72 0.20
C GLU A 84 19.52 -9.77 1.31
N TYR A 85 18.90 -10.90 1.00
CA TYR A 85 18.61 -11.95 1.97
C TYR A 85 19.48 -13.18 1.78
N GLY A 86 20.54 -13.05 0.98
CA GLY A 86 21.46 -14.14 0.69
C GLY A 86 21.66 -14.31 -0.80
N PRO A 87 22.59 -15.14 -1.24
CA PRO A 87 22.85 -15.36 -2.66
C PRO A 87 21.59 -15.82 -3.40
N GLY A 88 21.21 -15.08 -4.43
CA GLY A 88 20.00 -15.39 -5.19
C GLY A 88 18.69 -15.11 -4.48
N GLN A 89 18.73 -14.38 -3.37
CA GLN A 89 17.53 -14.06 -2.58
C GLN A 89 17.33 -12.54 -2.55
N PRO A 90 16.73 -11.97 -3.60
CA PRO A 90 16.61 -10.52 -3.70
C PRO A 90 15.51 -9.97 -2.80
N GLY A 91 15.71 -8.72 -2.40
CA GLY A 91 14.65 -7.90 -1.82
C GLY A 91 14.25 -6.83 -2.81
N VAL A 92 13.05 -6.31 -2.69
CA VAL A 92 12.55 -5.28 -3.60
C VAL A 92 11.94 -4.13 -2.83
N ASN A 93 12.08 -2.94 -3.41
CA ASN A 93 11.33 -1.76 -2.98
C ASN A 93 10.30 -1.43 -4.05
N GLY A 94 9.16 -0.94 -3.65
CA GLY A 94 8.16 -0.56 -4.63
C GLY A 94 6.93 0.08 -4.04
N GLN A 95 5.98 0.38 -4.93
CA GLN A 95 4.68 0.93 -4.56
C GLN A 95 3.67 -0.20 -4.54
N ALA A 96 3.01 -0.39 -3.42
CA ALA A 96 1.90 -1.32 -3.30
C ALA A 96 0.61 -0.54 -3.52
N PHE A 97 -0.17 -0.98 -4.51
CA PHE A 97 -1.43 -0.31 -4.86
C PHE A 97 -2.56 -0.92 -4.05
N LEU A 98 -3.28 -0.09 -3.33
CA LEU A 98 -4.27 -0.53 -2.37
C LEU A 98 -5.66 -0.56 -3.00
N ASP A 99 -6.59 -1.22 -2.32
CA ASP A 99 -7.99 -1.23 -2.73
C ASP A 99 -8.61 0.12 -2.37
N GLY A 100 -8.27 1.10 -3.18
CA GLY A 100 -8.64 2.50 -2.96
C GLY A 100 -7.88 3.39 -3.91
N ASN A 101 -7.81 4.67 -3.59
CA ASN A 101 -7.16 5.67 -4.44
C ASN A 101 -5.70 5.91 -4.07
N ASP A 102 -5.10 5.06 -3.28
CA ASP A 102 -3.80 5.31 -2.71
C ASP A 102 -2.86 4.12 -2.87
N SER A 103 -1.62 4.36 -2.50
CA SER A 103 -0.58 3.33 -2.45
C SER A 103 0.28 3.56 -1.21
N ILE A 104 1.05 2.53 -0.85
CA ILE A 104 2.04 2.64 0.21
C ILE A 104 3.40 2.24 -0.32
N TRP A 105 4.44 2.81 0.27
CA TRP A 105 5.82 2.50 -0.07
C TRP A 105 6.28 1.28 0.71
N ILE A 106 6.80 0.27 0.01
CA ILE A 106 7.31 -0.96 0.60
C ILE A 106 8.81 -1.01 0.37
N THR A 107 9.55 -1.33 1.41
CA THR A 107 11.01 -1.45 1.33
C THR A 107 11.45 -2.86 1.70
N SER A 108 12.47 -3.33 0.99
CA SER A 108 13.20 -4.56 1.34
C SER A 108 12.29 -5.77 1.52
N ALA A 109 11.29 -5.92 0.68
CA ALA A 109 10.43 -7.09 0.73
C ALA A 109 11.14 -8.28 0.09
N GLY A 110 11.25 -9.37 0.83
CA GLY A 110 11.82 -10.61 0.32
C GLY A 110 10.78 -11.47 -0.37
N GLU A 111 11.24 -12.41 -1.20
CA GLU A 111 10.35 -13.31 -1.89
C GLU A 111 9.85 -14.40 -0.94
N SER A 112 8.54 -14.66 -0.99
CA SER A 112 7.97 -15.82 -0.33
C SER A 112 8.14 -17.02 -1.24
N ARG A 113 8.79 -18.05 -0.76
CA ARG A 113 9.03 -19.27 -1.53
C ARG A 113 7.98 -20.34 -1.26
N GLU A 114 7.02 -20.03 -0.42
CA GLU A 114 5.91 -20.92 -0.12
C GLU A 114 4.77 -20.71 -1.13
N LYS A 115 3.82 -21.64 -1.16
CA LYS A 115 2.67 -21.55 -2.06
C LYS A 115 1.87 -20.28 -1.84
N ALA A 116 1.70 -19.91 -0.59
CA ALA A 116 0.98 -18.70 -0.24
C ALA A 116 1.98 -17.62 0.11
N THR A 117 1.68 -16.39 -0.28
CA THR A 117 2.52 -15.26 0.06
C THR A 117 2.42 -14.98 1.54
N ALA A 118 3.56 -14.92 2.21
CA ALA A 118 3.61 -14.61 3.64
C ALA A 118 3.55 -13.10 3.85
N PRO A 119 2.98 -12.62 4.98
CA PRO A 119 2.94 -11.18 5.26
C PRO A 119 4.32 -10.54 5.22
N GLY A 120 4.41 -9.39 4.55
CA GLY A 120 5.65 -8.66 4.40
C GLY A 120 6.54 -9.15 3.27
N LYS A 121 6.07 -10.14 2.51
CA LYS A 121 6.85 -10.71 1.40
C LYS A 121 6.09 -10.59 0.10
N TRP A 122 6.86 -10.66 -0.99
CA TRP A 122 6.27 -10.63 -2.33
C TRP A 122 6.33 -12.00 -2.98
N ASN A 123 5.50 -12.21 -3.98
CA ASN A 123 5.49 -13.42 -4.77
C ASN A 123 5.01 -13.09 -6.17
N TRP A 124 5.34 -13.98 -7.11
CA TRP A 124 4.83 -13.83 -8.47
C TRP A 124 3.35 -14.17 -8.51
N PRO A 125 2.56 -13.45 -9.34
CA PRO A 125 1.16 -13.84 -9.52
C PRO A 125 1.06 -15.25 -10.06
N PRO A 126 0.07 -16.03 -9.61
CA PRO A 126 -0.11 -17.37 -10.15
C PRO A 126 -0.46 -17.31 -11.63
N ARG A 127 0.01 -18.28 -12.39
CA ARG A 127 -0.35 -18.39 -13.78
C ARG A 127 -1.69 -19.08 -13.93
N ASN A 128 -2.47 -18.58 -14.86
CA ASN A 128 -3.77 -19.20 -15.19
C ASN A 128 -3.63 -20.16 -16.36
#